data_8d961f190b6def493a4e3790691958d3
#
_entry.id   8d961f190b6def493a4e3790691958d3
#
_cell.length_a   1.000
_cell.length_b   1.000
_cell.length_c   1.000
_cell.angle_alpha   90.00
_cell.angle_beta   90.00
_cell.angle_gamma   90.00
#
_symmetry.space_group_name_H-M   'P 1'
#
loop_
_entity.id
_entity.type
_entity.pdbx_description
1 polymer ?
#
loop_
_entity_poly.entity_id
_entity_poly.type
_entity_poly.pdbx_seq_one_letter_code
_entity_poly.pdbx_strand_id
1 'polypeptide(L)'
;MRRSVFALVLAILLMAGLSGCSQGEGEMKKGAATFGGDLEFLKKYTDVIVLSDKDGSGQVAVSAGLQGRVMTSTAAGAKGASFGWINRELLASGKKLEHFNPLGGEERFWMGPEGGQFSIYFAKGAAFDLAHWYVPAVIDTEPFEVVSKSAESAKFGRKCQLTNYSGARFDVEISREVRLLAPDEAWQKLGVPKAGGVKMVAFESVNRITNAGKEAWKKETGLLSIWILCMFNPSPATTVVVPIKAGAEKDLGPAVNADYFGRVPPERLIVKENVVFFSADGKCRSKIGVNPKRCRPVLGSYDASGKVLTLAQFTFDPGRT
;
A
#
# COMPACT_ATOMS: atom_id res chain seq x y z
N MET A 1 -19.11 -10.83 -16.73
CA MET A 1 -19.18 -9.48 -16.14
C MET A 1 -17.86 -9.18 -15.46
N ARG A 2 -17.11 -8.20 -15.96
CA ARG A 2 -15.82 -7.78 -15.36
C ARG A 2 -16.13 -6.91 -14.15
N ARG A 3 -15.83 -7.39 -12.95
CA ARG A 3 -16.02 -6.62 -11.71
C ARG A 3 -14.65 -6.19 -11.18
N SER A 4 -14.41 -4.89 -11.17
CA SER A 4 -13.30 -4.28 -10.42
C SER A 4 -13.87 -3.79 -9.10
N VAL A 5 -13.37 -4.30 -8.00
CA VAL A 5 -13.73 -3.83 -6.65
C VAL A 5 -12.47 -3.25 -6.02
N PHE A 6 -12.53 -1.99 -5.63
CA PHE A 6 -11.42 -1.28 -4.98
C PHE A 6 -11.84 -0.88 -3.57
N ALA A 7 -11.12 -1.32 -2.58
CA ALA A 7 -11.18 -0.76 -1.23
C ALA A 7 -9.76 -0.41 -0.79
N LEU A 8 -9.53 0.83 -0.39
CA LEU A 8 -8.26 1.27 0.18
C LEU A 8 -8.38 1.30 1.70
N VAL A 9 -7.61 0.48 2.38
CA VAL A 9 -7.31 0.64 3.80
C VAL A 9 -5.83 0.96 3.90
N LEU A 10 -5.49 2.18 4.33
CA LEU A 10 -4.11 2.57 4.59
C LEU A 10 -3.63 1.88 5.87
N ALA A 11 -2.93 0.76 5.73
CA ALA A 11 -2.21 0.12 6.82
C ALA A 11 -0.75 0.54 6.74
N ILE A 12 -0.34 1.50 7.57
CA ILE A 12 1.09 1.75 7.80
C ILE A 12 1.55 0.70 8.80
N LEU A 13 2.09 -0.40 8.30
CA LEU A 13 2.68 -1.45 9.11
C LEU A 13 4.15 -1.13 9.33
N LEU A 14 4.48 -0.47 10.43
CA LEU A 14 5.86 -0.45 10.94
C LEU A 14 6.01 -1.63 11.92
N MET A 15 6.73 -2.65 11.50
CA MET A 15 7.16 -3.72 12.39
C MET A 15 8.39 -3.26 13.17
N ALA A 16 8.17 -2.68 14.34
CA ALA A 16 9.15 -2.67 15.41
C ALA A 16 8.58 -3.49 16.56
N GLY A 17 9.41 -4.30 17.22
CA GLY A 17 9.07 -5.37 18.16
C GLY A 17 7.96 -5.11 19.15
N LEU A 18 7.41 -6.20 19.65
CA LEU A 18 6.40 -6.30 20.70
C LEU A 18 6.67 -5.35 21.87
N SER A 19 5.98 -4.20 21.88
CA SER A 19 5.68 -3.43 23.10
C SER A 19 4.82 -2.22 22.69
N GLY A 20 3.81 -1.90 23.48
CA GLY A 20 3.06 -0.65 23.39
C GLY A 20 4.00 0.55 23.35
N CYS A 21 3.50 1.76 23.03
CA CYS A 21 4.29 2.99 22.91
C CYS A 21 5.36 3.10 24.02
N SER A 22 6.48 2.44 23.84
CA SER A 22 7.68 2.62 24.65
C SER A 22 8.61 3.54 23.88
N GLN A 23 9.13 4.56 24.55
CA GLN A 23 10.16 5.44 24.03
C GLN A 23 11.42 4.60 23.75
N GLY A 24 11.54 4.14 22.52
CA GLY A 24 12.76 3.52 22.01
C GLY A 24 13.52 4.58 21.22
N GLU A 25 14.59 5.10 21.77
CA GLU A 25 15.57 5.93 21.07
C GLU A 25 16.29 5.06 20.01
N GLY A 26 15.71 5.02 18.83
CA GLY A 26 16.41 4.55 17.63
C GLY A 26 17.01 5.74 16.90
N GLU A 27 18.30 5.97 17.04
CA GLU A 27 19.03 6.93 16.22
C GLU A 27 18.83 6.63 14.73
N MET A 28 18.09 7.50 14.04
CA MET A 28 18.05 7.50 12.59
C MET A 28 19.41 7.96 12.07
N LYS A 29 20.17 7.01 11.49
CA LYS A 29 21.44 7.30 10.83
C LYS A 29 21.25 8.34 9.72
N LYS A 30 22.09 9.40 9.77
CA LYS A 30 22.20 10.50 8.81
C LYS A 30 22.28 10.02 7.36
N GLY A 31 21.46 10.60 6.50
CA GLY A 31 21.49 10.56 5.05
C GLY A 31 20.20 9.96 4.48
N ALA A 32 19.29 10.81 3.98
CA ALA A 32 18.16 10.32 3.20
C ALA A 32 18.67 9.45 2.04
N ALA A 33 18.10 8.25 1.86
CA ALA A 33 18.50 7.40 0.75
C ALA A 33 18.19 8.10 -0.58
N THR A 34 19.15 8.08 -1.51
CA THR A 34 18.91 8.53 -2.87
C THR A 34 18.27 7.41 -3.68
N PHE A 35 17.48 7.77 -4.68
CA PHE A 35 16.88 6.80 -5.59
C PHE A 35 17.94 5.90 -6.26
N GLY A 36 19.05 6.49 -6.73
CA GLY A 36 20.15 5.72 -7.32
C GLY A 36 20.76 4.72 -6.35
N GLY A 37 20.97 5.11 -5.08
CA GLY A 37 21.48 4.21 -4.05
C GLY A 37 20.53 3.08 -3.71
N ASP A 38 19.22 3.35 -3.67
CA ASP A 38 18.19 2.31 -3.50
C ASP A 38 18.10 1.39 -4.72
N LEU A 39 18.20 1.95 -5.92
CA LEU A 39 18.18 1.18 -7.17
C LEU A 39 19.37 0.23 -7.27
N GLU A 40 20.59 0.68 -6.94
CA GLU A 40 21.78 -0.17 -6.88
C GLU A 40 21.66 -1.27 -5.84
N PHE A 41 21.08 -0.95 -4.69
CA PHE A 41 20.80 -1.94 -3.65
C PHE A 41 19.78 -2.98 -4.14
N LEU A 42 18.63 -2.56 -4.65
CA LEU A 42 17.57 -3.45 -5.11
C LEU A 42 18.05 -4.41 -6.20
N LYS A 43 18.83 -3.94 -7.18
CA LYS A 43 19.38 -4.76 -8.27
C LYS A 43 20.29 -5.90 -7.80
N LYS A 44 20.79 -5.86 -6.56
CA LYS A 44 21.59 -6.98 -5.99
C LYS A 44 20.72 -8.12 -5.48
N TYR A 45 19.46 -7.86 -5.14
CA TYR A 45 18.63 -8.81 -4.41
C TYR A 45 17.31 -9.16 -5.08
N THR A 46 16.89 -8.38 -6.09
CA THR A 46 15.68 -8.64 -6.87
C THR A 46 15.82 -8.11 -8.29
N ASP A 47 14.92 -8.53 -9.18
CA ASP A 47 14.76 -7.91 -10.48
C ASP A 47 14.20 -6.48 -10.32
N VAL A 48 14.64 -5.56 -11.15
CA VAL A 48 14.14 -4.19 -11.14
C VAL A 48 13.88 -3.69 -12.55
N ILE A 49 12.66 -3.25 -12.78
CA ILE A 49 12.25 -2.47 -13.95
C ILE A 49 12.18 -1.01 -13.51
N VAL A 50 12.87 -0.12 -14.20
CA VAL A 50 12.79 1.32 -13.95
C VAL A 50 11.90 1.94 -15.02
N LEU A 51 10.79 2.52 -14.57
CA LEU A 51 9.96 3.40 -15.39
C LEU A 51 10.52 4.81 -15.26
N SER A 52 10.60 5.54 -16.36
CA SER A 52 11.22 6.87 -16.39
C SER A 52 10.44 7.79 -17.33
N ASP A 53 10.26 9.03 -16.92
CA ASP A 53 9.83 10.07 -17.83
C ASP A 53 10.96 10.44 -18.84
N LYS A 54 10.64 11.29 -19.79
CA LYS A 54 11.54 11.60 -20.92
C LYS A 54 12.83 12.29 -20.52
N ASP A 55 12.83 13.07 -19.45
CA ASP A 55 14.00 13.80 -18.96
C ASP A 55 14.72 13.07 -17.81
N GLY A 56 14.19 11.95 -17.36
CA GLY A 56 14.79 11.13 -16.31
C GLY A 56 14.64 11.70 -14.91
N SER A 57 13.80 12.71 -14.71
CA SER A 57 13.57 13.30 -13.39
C SER A 57 12.56 12.50 -12.57
N GLY A 58 11.45 12.11 -13.15
CA GLY A 58 10.44 11.23 -12.54
C GLY A 58 10.78 9.78 -12.84
N GLN A 59 11.12 9.01 -11.82
CA GLN A 59 11.44 7.58 -11.97
C GLN A 59 10.72 6.72 -10.93
N VAL A 60 10.39 5.49 -11.32
CA VAL A 60 9.70 4.50 -10.49
C VAL A 60 10.39 3.14 -10.63
N ALA A 61 10.83 2.55 -9.54
CA ALA A 61 11.44 1.22 -9.50
C ALA A 61 10.39 0.16 -9.15
N VAL A 62 10.15 -0.79 -10.06
CA VAL A 62 9.16 -1.86 -9.93
C VAL A 62 9.84 -3.23 -10.00
N SER A 63 9.41 -4.19 -9.17
CA SER A 63 9.94 -5.56 -9.16
C SER A 63 8.85 -6.59 -9.45
N ALA A 64 9.03 -7.39 -10.50
CA ALA A 64 8.17 -8.53 -10.83
C ALA A 64 8.34 -9.67 -9.81
N GLY A 65 9.57 -9.91 -9.35
CA GLY A 65 9.90 -10.87 -8.28
C GLY A 65 9.18 -10.57 -6.97
N LEU A 66 8.74 -9.33 -6.78
CA LEU A 66 7.97 -8.86 -5.63
C LEU A 66 6.53 -8.46 -6.02
N GLN A 67 5.86 -9.23 -6.88
CA GLN A 67 4.45 -9.08 -7.30
C GLN A 67 4.15 -7.79 -8.07
N GLY A 68 5.08 -7.29 -8.89
CA GLY A 68 4.94 -6.01 -9.58
C GLY A 68 4.90 -4.83 -8.61
N ARG A 69 5.56 -4.97 -7.46
CA ARG A 69 5.58 -3.96 -6.39
C ARG A 69 6.39 -2.75 -6.82
N VAL A 70 5.84 -1.57 -6.60
CA VAL A 70 6.61 -0.32 -6.65
C VAL A 70 7.46 -0.27 -5.39
N MET A 71 8.76 -0.39 -5.54
CA MET A 71 9.67 -0.37 -4.40
C MET A 71 9.95 1.03 -3.93
N THR A 72 10.20 1.94 -4.85
CA THR A 72 10.43 3.36 -4.56
C THR A 72 10.30 4.20 -5.82
N SER A 73 10.10 5.50 -5.65
CA SER A 73 10.08 6.50 -6.71
C SER A 73 10.91 7.73 -6.35
N THR A 74 11.12 8.60 -7.33
CA THR A 74 11.80 9.88 -7.17
C THR A 74 11.27 10.92 -8.14
N ALA A 75 11.31 12.19 -7.76
CA ALA A 75 10.97 13.34 -8.61
C ALA A 75 12.21 14.13 -9.08
N ALA A 76 13.42 13.60 -8.89
CA ALA A 76 14.67 14.34 -9.18
C ALA A 76 15.80 13.42 -9.65
N GLY A 77 15.48 12.34 -10.35
CA GLY A 77 16.44 11.39 -10.92
C GLY A 77 17.25 10.62 -9.86
N ALA A 78 18.35 10.01 -10.28
CA ALA A 78 19.16 9.13 -9.43
C ALA A 78 19.68 9.79 -8.14
N LYS A 79 19.94 11.09 -8.15
CA LYS A 79 20.40 11.86 -6.98
C LYS A 79 19.25 12.39 -6.12
N GLY A 80 18.00 12.24 -6.57
CA GLY A 80 16.81 12.66 -5.85
C GLY A 80 16.51 11.79 -4.65
N ALA A 81 15.63 12.30 -3.78
CA ALA A 81 15.12 11.53 -2.63
C ALA A 81 14.40 10.28 -3.10
N SER A 82 14.53 9.20 -2.34
CA SER A 82 13.83 7.93 -2.51
C SER A 82 12.65 7.90 -1.54
N PHE A 83 11.43 7.74 -2.06
CA PHE A 83 10.22 7.92 -1.24
C PHE A 83 9.76 6.65 -0.56
N GLY A 84 9.93 5.49 -1.20
CA GLY A 84 9.50 4.19 -0.67
C GLY A 84 10.37 3.70 0.49
N TRP A 85 9.74 3.12 1.51
CA TRP A 85 10.48 2.42 2.55
C TRP A 85 10.87 1.01 2.08
N ILE A 86 12.14 0.65 2.28
CA ILE A 86 12.71 -0.65 1.90
C ILE A 86 13.33 -1.30 3.14
N ASN A 87 12.89 -2.52 3.46
CA ASN A 87 13.53 -3.33 4.49
C ASN A 87 14.83 -3.96 3.94
N ARG A 88 15.90 -3.17 3.98
CA ARG A 88 17.20 -3.56 3.42
C ARG A 88 17.79 -4.78 4.11
N GLU A 89 17.63 -4.90 5.43
CA GLU A 89 18.15 -6.02 6.21
C GLU A 89 17.48 -7.34 5.79
N LEU A 90 16.15 -7.37 5.78
CA LEU A 90 15.42 -8.57 5.40
C LEU A 90 15.67 -8.94 3.93
N LEU A 91 15.67 -7.96 3.02
CA LEU A 91 15.91 -8.20 1.61
C LEU A 91 17.33 -8.75 1.37
N ALA A 92 18.35 -8.16 2.01
CA ALA A 92 19.73 -8.61 1.90
C ALA A 92 19.98 -9.98 2.54
N SER A 93 19.23 -10.35 3.55
CA SER A 93 19.36 -11.65 4.21
C SER A 93 18.92 -12.83 3.33
N GLY A 94 18.07 -12.57 2.30
CA GLY A 94 17.45 -13.61 1.48
C GLY A 94 16.49 -14.53 2.24
N LYS A 95 16.27 -14.26 3.54
CA LYS A 95 15.38 -15.07 4.38
C LYS A 95 13.91 -14.84 3.98
N LYS A 96 13.16 -15.92 3.97
CA LYS A 96 11.70 -15.89 3.90
C LYS A 96 11.15 -16.15 5.30
N LEU A 97 10.41 -15.18 5.82
CA LEU A 97 9.70 -15.33 7.08
C LEU A 97 8.43 -16.14 6.84
N GLU A 98 8.05 -16.94 7.82
CA GLU A 98 6.97 -17.93 7.71
C GLU A 98 5.60 -17.27 7.48
N HIS A 99 5.26 -16.26 8.26
CA HIS A 99 3.91 -15.68 8.26
C HIS A 99 3.74 -14.54 7.26
N PHE A 100 4.78 -13.69 7.13
CA PHE A 100 4.73 -12.47 6.34
C PHE A 100 6.12 -11.90 6.11
N ASN A 101 6.38 -11.41 4.89
CA ASN A 101 7.65 -10.80 4.50
C ASN A 101 7.51 -9.28 4.33
N PRO A 102 7.81 -8.47 5.37
CA PRO A 102 7.71 -7.02 5.32
C PRO A 102 8.90 -6.39 4.60
N LEU A 103 9.03 -6.67 3.30
CA LEU A 103 10.13 -6.18 2.47
C LEU A 103 10.04 -4.69 2.14
N GLY A 104 8.92 -4.06 2.46
CA GLY A 104 8.67 -2.66 2.12
C GLY A 104 8.01 -2.50 0.75
N GLY A 105 8.19 -1.34 0.17
CA GLY A 105 7.63 -0.94 -1.12
C GLY A 105 6.64 0.21 -1.00
N GLU A 106 6.82 1.20 -1.86
CA GLU A 106 6.00 2.41 -1.91
C GLU A 106 4.53 2.10 -2.25
N GLU A 107 4.31 1.04 -3.07
CA GLU A 107 2.97 0.58 -3.39
C GLU A 107 2.98 -0.94 -3.68
N ARG A 108 2.17 -1.68 -2.95
CA ARG A 108 2.10 -3.13 -2.98
C ARG A 108 0.67 -3.61 -3.22
N PHE A 109 0.51 -4.50 -4.20
CA PHE A 109 -0.73 -5.25 -4.41
C PHE A 109 -1.01 -6.18 -3.23
N TRP A 110 -2.24 -6.18 -2.75
CA TRP A 110 -2.69 -7.00 -1.65
C TRP A 110 -4.11 -7.51 -1.89
N MET A 111 -4.48 -8.58 -1.20
CA MET A 111 -5.80 -9.18 -1.32
C MET A 111 -6.41 -9.43 0.05
N GLY A 112 -7.72 -9.41 0.10
CA GLY A 112 -8.51 -9.77 1.25
C GLY A 112 -9.67 -10.72 0.89
N PRO A 113 -10.44 -11.11 1.92
CA PRO A 113 -10.41 -10.65 3.32
C PRO A 113 -9.30 -11.28 4.16
N GLU A 114 -8.73 -10.49 5.10
CA GLU A 114 -7.68 -10.96 6.01
C GLU A 114 -8.22 -11.69 7.24
N GLY A 115 -9.45 -11.44 7.63
CA GLY A 115 -10.06 -12.01 8.82
C GLY A 115 -11.49 -12.49 8.58
N GLY A 116 -12.06 -13.15 9.57
CA GLY A 116 -13.40 -13.67 9.54
C GLY A 116 -13.56 -14.97 8.74
N GLN A 117 -14.80 -15.44 8.66
CA GLN A 117 -15.16 -16.76 8.08
C GLN A 117 -14.77 -16.95 6.60
N PHE A 118 -14.43 -15.90 5.87
CA PHE A 118 -14.02 -15.96 4.47
C PHE A 118 -12.56 -15.54 4.25
N SER A 119 -11.78 -15.45 5.34
CA SER A 119 -10.37 -15.09 5.27
C SER A 119 -9.58 -16.06 4.37
N ILE A 120 -8.68 -15.50 3.59
CA ILE A 120 -7.69 -16.26 2.80
C ILE A 120 -6.33 -16.39 3.53
N TYR A 121 -6.27 -15.98 4.80
CA TYR A 121 -5.05 -15.97 5.63
C TYR A 121 -5.05 -17.03 6.71
N PHE A 122 -6.16 -17.75 6.88
CA PHE A 122 -6.29 -18.80 7.87
C PHE A 122 -6.73 -20.12 7.23
N ALA A 123 -6.09 -21.20 7.62
CA ALA A 123 -6.56 -22.53 7.26
C ALA A 123 -7.93 -22.82 7.89
N LYS A 124 -8.75 -23.65 7.25
CA LYS A 124 -10.06 -24.06 7.76
C LYS A 124 -9.93 -24.68 9.17
N GLY A 125 -10.69 -24.17 10.11
CA GLY A 125 -10.70 -24.64 11.49
C GLY A 125 -9.57 -24.14 12.40
N ALA A 126 -8.65 -23.35 11.87
CA ALA A 126 -7.59 -22.73 12.66
C ALA A 126 -8.15 -21.63 13.59
N ALA A 127 -7.50 -21.39 14.71
CA ALA A 127 -7.81 -20.26 15.58
C ALA A 127 -7.50 -18.90 14.88
N PHE A 128 -8.31 -17.87 15.15
CA PHE A 128 -8.06 -16.52 14.63
C PHE A 128 -7.07 -15.77 15.52
N ASP A 129 -5.81 -16.21 15.50
CA ASP A 129 -4.68 -15.57 16.20
C ASP A 129 -3.47 -15.41 15.26
N LEU A 130 -2.43 -14.74 15.73
CA LEU A 130 -1.25 -14.47 14.90
C LEU A 130 -0.44 -15.73 14.58
N ALA A 131 -0.50 -16.77 15.40
CA ALA A 131 0.20 -18.02 15.16
C ALA A 131 -0.38 -18.82 13.99
N HIS A 132 -1.63 -18.55 13.61
CA HIS A 132 -2.32 -19.21 12.51
C HIS A 132 -2.62 -18.28 11.33
N TRP A 133 -2.13 -17.05 11.37
CA TRP A 133 -2.29 -16.06 10.30
C TRP A 133 -1.11 -16.13 9.33
N TYR A 134 -1.36 -16.50 8.09
CA TYR A 134 -0.34 -16.64 7.04
C TYR A 134 -0.75 -15.86 5.79
N VAL A 135 0.16 -15.05 5.29
CA VAL A 135 -0.09 -14.35 4.03
C VAL A 135 -0.03 -15.33 2.86
N PRO A 136 -1.01 -15.36 1.96
CA PRO A 136 -0.96 -16.20 0.78
C PRO A 136 0.31 -15.95 -0.05
N ALA A 137 1.03 -17.02 -0.39
CA ALA A 137 2.33 -16.93 -1.08
C ALA A 137 2.27 -16.10 -2.38
N VAL A 138 1.15 -16.17 -3.10
CA VAL A 138 0.96 -15.42 -4.35
C VAL A 138 1.06 -13.91 -4.19
N ILE A 139 0.76 -13.37 -3.01
CA ILE A 139 0.88 -11.93 -2.73
C ILE A 139 2.05 -11.57 -1.82
N ASP A 140 2.88 -12.54 -1.42
CA ASP A 140 4.00 -12.31 -0.52
C ASP A 140 5.35 -12.77 -1.08
N THR A 141 5.46 -14.03 -1.53
CA THR A 141 6.73 -14.66 -1.87
C THR A 141 6.85 -15.17 -3.31
N GLU A 142 5.74 -15.27 -4.04
CA GLU A 142 5.75 -15.73 -5.42
C GLU A 142 5.85 -14.55 -6.40
N PRO A 143 6.66 -14.66 -7.47
CA PRO A 143 6.79 -13.61 -8.47
C PRO A 143 5.53 -13.49 -9.35
N PHE A 144 5.32 -12.33 -9.93
CA PHE A 144 4.42 -12.17 -11.08
C PHE A 144 5.20 -12.20 -12.38
N GLU A 145 4.56 -12.68 -13.44
CA GLU A 145 5.12 -12.69 -14.78
C GLU A 145 5.06 -11.29 -15.41
N VAL A 146 6.12 -10.87 -16.09
CA VAL A 146 6.11 -9.64 -16.90
C VAL A 146 5.38 -9.92 -18.21
N VAL A 147 4.20 -9.36 -18.39
CA VAL A 147 3.39 -9.49 -19.60
C VAL A 147 3.87 -8.53 -20.69
N SER A 148 4.17 -7.30 -20.31
CA SER A 148 4.74 -6.28 -21.19
C SER A 148 5.42 -5.18 -20.37
N LYS A 149 6.35 -4.48 -21.01
CA LYS A 149 7.01 -3.31 -20.44
C LYS A 149 7.39 -2.30 -21.51
N SER A 150 7.39 -1.04 -21.13
CA SER A 150 7.92 0.11 -21.90
C SER A 150 8.78 0.99 -21.00
N ALA A 151 9.19 2.15 -21.49
CA ALA A 151 9.87 3.14 -20.66
C ALA A 151 9.00 3.69 -19.52
N GLU A 152 7.70 3.78 -19.74
CA GLU A 152 6.74 4.44 -18.85
C GLU A 152 5.73 3.49 -18.17
N SER A 153 5.72 2.19 -18.55
CA SER A 153 4.76 1.23 -17.98
C SER A 153 5.32 -0.18 -17.89
N ALA A 154 4.81 -0.94 -16.92
CA ALA A 154 5.06 -2.37 -16.81
C ALA A 154 3.76 -3.09 -16.41
N LYS A 155 3.47 -4.20 -17.07
CA LYS A 155 2.28 -5.01 -16.85
C LYS A 155 2.67 -6.40 -16.39
N PHE A 156 1.98 -6.88 -15.36
CA PHE A 156 2.25 -8.14 -14.72
C PHE A 156 1.00 -9.01 -14.69
N GLY A 157 1.21 -10.31 -14.66
CA GLY A 157 0.14 -11.30 -14.57
C GLY A 157 0.50 -12.45 -13.65
N ARG A 158 -0.51 -13.06 -13.03
CA ARG A 158 -0.37 -14.28 -12.26
C ARG A 158 -1.68 -15.04 -12.22
N LYS A 159 -1.62 -16.36 -12.44
CA LYS A 159 -2.73 -17.27 -12.17
C LYS A 159 -2.45 -18.03 -10.89
N CYS A 160 -3.46 -18.17 -10.03
CA CYS A 160 -3.33 -18.89 -8.78
C CYS A 160 -4.66 -19.49 -8.35
N GLN A 161 -4.59 -20.40 -7.39
CA GLN A 161 -5.74 -20.90 -6.66
C GLN A 161 -5.64 -20.47 -5.20
N LEU A 162 -6.73 -19.96 -4.65
CA LEU A 162 -6.86 -19.59 -3.26
C LEU A 162 -7.98 -20.41 -2.61
N THR A 163 -7.85 -20.68 -1.34
CA THR A 163 -8.90 -21.31 -0.53
C THR A 163 -9.15 -20.43 0.68
N ASN A 164 -10.40 -20.10 0.97
CA ASN A 164 -10.73 -19.32 2.16
C ASN A 164 -10.99 -20.23 3.38
N TYR A 165 -11.12 -19.63 4.55
CA TYR A 165 -11.38 -20.33 5.81
C TYR A 165 -12.61 -21.24 5.78
N SER A 166 -13.68 -20.87 5.05
CA SER A 166 -14.86 -21.72 4.87
C SER A 166 -14.63 -22.90 3.93
N GLY A 167 -13.47 -22.97 3.25
CA GLY A 167 -13.12 -24.03 2.32
C GLY A 167 -13.57 -23.77 0.87
N ALA A 168 -14.08 -22.60 0.56
CA ALA A 168 -14.38 -22.21 -0.82
C ALA A 168 -13.08 -21.97 -1.61
N ARG A 169 -13.02 -22.52 -2.83
CA ARG A 169 -11.86 -22.38 -3.74
C ARG A 169 -12.12 -21.32 -4.78
N PHE A 170 -11.07 -20.57 -5.10
CA PHE A 170 -11.07 -19.49 -6.08
C PHE A 170 -9.94 -19.72 -7.07
N ASP A 171 -10.26 -20.00 -8.32
CA ASP A 171 -9.32 -19.89 -9.41
C ASP A 171 -9.26 -18.42 -9.84
N VAL A 172 -8.09 -17.82 -9.71
CA VAL A 172 -7.91 -16.36 -9.83
C VAL A 172 -6.88 -16.06 -10.92
N GLU A 173 -7.22 -15.14 -11.80
CA GLU A 173 -6.26 -14.47 -12.66
C GLU A 173 -6.05 -13.04 -12.16
N ILE A 174 -4.81 -12.71 -11.80
CA ILE A 174 -4.39 -11.40 -11.38
C ILE A 174 -3.76 -10.68 -12.57
N SER A 175 -4.17 -9.45 -12.81
CA SER A 175 -3.52 -8.53 -13.76
C SER A 175 -3.24 -7.22 -13.05
N ARG A 176 -1.97 -6.79 -13.12
CA ARG A 176 -1.50 -5.55 -12.53
C ARG A 176 -0.71 -4.76 -13.57
N GLU A 177 -0.97 -3.48 -13.68
CA GLU A 177 -0.20 -2.56 -14.51
C GLU A 177 0.22 -1.38 -13.65
N VAL A 178 1.48 -0.99 -13.72
CA VAL A 178 2.03 0.23 -13.16
C VAL A 178 2.43 1.13 -14.30
N ARG A 179 1.92 2.37 -14.33
CA ARG A 179 2.17 3.35 -15.37
C ARG A 179 2.60 4.69 -14.76
N LEU A 180 3.69 5.22 -15.22
CA LEU A 180 4.11 6.59 -14.94
C LEU A 180 3.13 7.58 -15.58
N LEU A 181 2.77 8.64 -14.87
CA LEU A 181 1.89 9.69 -15.36
C LEU A 181 2.72 10.92 -15.74
N ALA A 182 2.39 11.52 -16.88
CA ALA A 182 2.91 12.84 -17.18
C ALA A 182 2.43 13.87 -16.14
N PRO A 183 3.24 14.88 -15.78
CA PRO A 183 2.87 15.85 -14.75
C PRO A 183 1.52 16.52 -14.98
N ASP A 184 1.21 16.90 -16.20
CA ASP A 184 -0.08 17.54 -16.53
C ASP A 184 -1.27 16.59 -16.37
N GLU A 185 -1.10 15.31 -16.73
CA GLU A 185 -2.10 14.28 -16.46
C GLU A 185 -2.32 14.09 -14.95
N ALA A 186 -1.24 14.08 -14.16
CA ALA A 186 -1.33 13.97 -12.71
C ALA A 186 -2.11 15.12 -12.09
N TRP A 187 -1.82 16.37 -12.47
CA TRP A 187 -2.57 17.54 -12.02
C TRP A 187 -4.05 17.47 -12.39
N GLN A 188 -4.35 17.05 -13.62
CA GLN A 188 -5.73 16.86 -14.07
C GLN A 188 -6.46 15.80 -13.24
N LYS A 189 -5.83 14.65 -12.96
CA LYS A 189 -6.41 13.58 -12.13
C LYS A 189 -6.64 14.04 -10.68
N LEU A 190 -5.73 14.84 -10.12
CA LEU A 190 -5.88 15.43 -8.79
C LEU A 190 -7.04 16.45 -8.73
N GLY A 191 -7.42 17.04 -9.86
CA GLY A 191 -8.48 18.05 -9.91
C GLY A 191 -8.12 19.36 -9.22
N VAL A 192 -6.83 19.68 -9.10
CA VAL A 192 -6.33 20.93 -8.50
C VAL A 192 -5.49 21.72 -9.48
N PRO A 193 -5.39 23.06 -9.31
CA PRO A 193 -4.54 23.90 -10.15
C PRO A 193 -3.07 23.45 -10.10
N LYS A 194 -2.38 23.52 -11.23
CA LYS A 194 -0.96 23.23 -11.31
C LYS A 194 -0.16 24.21 -10.46
N ALA A 195 0.63 23.69 -9.52
CA ALA A 195 1.54 24.50 -8.71
C ALA A 195 2.89 24.65 -9.39
N GLY A 196 3.38 25.87 -9.47
CA GLY A 196 4.74 26.16 -9.99
C GLY A 196 5.82 25.78 -8.99
N GLY A 197 7.02 25.42 -9.50
CA GLY A 197 8.20 25.13 -8.67
C GLY A 197 8.17 23.79 -7.92
N VAL A 198 7.18 22.93 -8.18
CA VAL A 198 7.06 21.61 -7.57
C VAL A 198 7.73 20.56 -8.46
N LYS A 199 8.66 19.79 -7.90
CA LYS A 199 9.14 18.56 -8.52
C LYS A 199 8.17 17.46 -8.21
N MET A 200 7.75 16.69 -9.22
CA MET A 200 6.71 15.68 -9.08
C MET A 200 7.13 14.38 -9.76
N VAL A 201 6.81 13.27 -9.12
CA VAL A 201 6.65 11.97 -9.77
C VAL A 201 5.22 11.50 -9.47
N ALA A 202 4.56 10.97 -10.47
CA ALA A 202 3.23 10.41 -10.31
C ALA A 202 3.12 9.11 -11.10
N PHE A 203 2.47 8.11 -10.53
CA PHE A 203 2.16 6.85 -11.18
C PHE A 203 0.78 6.36 -10.78
N GLU A 204 0.20 5.53 -11.60
CA GLU A 204 -1.01 4.80 -11.24
C GLU A 204 -0.79 3.30 -11.36
N SER A 205 -1.51 2.55 -10.54
CA SER A 205 -1.62 1.11 -10.69
C SER A 205 -3.05 0.70 -11.03
N VAL A 206 -3.20 -0.14 -12.06
CA VAL A 206 -4.47 -0.75 -12.42
C VAL A 206 -4.41 -2.21 -12.04
N ASN A 207 -5.21 -2.58 -11.04
CA ASN A 207 -5.22 -3.91 -10.47
C ASN A 207 -6.56 -4.60 -10.74
N ARG A 208 -6.52 -5.85 -11.19
CA ARG A 208 -7.70 -6.66 -11.46
C ARG A 208 -7.49 -8.06 -10.94
N ILE A 209 -8.56 -8.61 -10.35
CA ILE A 209 -8.72 -10.04 -10.13
C ILE A 209 -9.90 -10.50 -10.98
N THR A 210 -9.71 -11.60 -11.68
CA THR A 210 -10.73 -12.19 -12.54
C THR A 210 -10.99 -13.62 -12.06
N ASN A 211 -12.25 -14.00 -11.98
CA ASN A 211 -12.62 -15.39 -11.76
C ASN A 211 -12.22 -16.21 -13.01
N ALA A 212 -11.22 -17.05 -12.87
CA ALA A 212 -10.74 -17.95 -13.90
C ALA A 212 -11.38 -19.36 -13.80
N GLY A 213 -12.18 -19.60 -12.76
CA GLY A 213 -12.92 -20.84 -12.55
C GLY A 213 -14.26 -20.87 -13.31
N LYS A 214 -14.92 -22.01 -13.22
CA LYS A 214 -16.23 -22.24 -13.84
C LYS A 214 -17.40 -21.73 -13.00
N GLU A 215 -17.24 -21.72 -11.68
CA GLU A 215 -18.27 -21.34 -10.73
C GLU A 215 -18.22 -19.85 -10.38
N ALA A 216 -19.38 -19.21 -10.27
CA ALA A 216 -19.48 -17.82 -9.86
C ALA A 216 -19.07 -17.64 -8.39
N TRP A 217 -18.31 -16.58 -8.08
CA TRP A 217 -18.08 -16.18 -6.70
C TRP A 217 -19.37 -15.62 -6.09
N LYS A 218 -19.73 -16.08 -4.90
CA LYS A 218 -20.99 -15.75 -4.21
C LYS A 218 -20.70 -15.15 -2.83
N LYS A 219 -21.58 -14.26 -2.37
CA LYS A 219 -21.47 -13.68 -1.02
C LYS A 219 -21.51 -14.73 0.08
N GLU A 220 -22.30 -15.78 -0.12
CA GLU A 220 -22.52 -16.87 0.82
C GLU A 220 -21.29 -17.75 1.01
N THR A 221 -20.41 -17.81 0.03
CA THR A 221 -19.15 -18.58 0.06
C THR A 221 -17.91 -17.70 0.18
N GLY A 222 -18.11 -16.39 0.16
CA GLY A 222 -17.06 -15.37 0.24
C GLY A 222 -16.72 -14.73 -1.10
N LEU A 223 -16.25 -13.51 -1.03
CA LEU A 223 -15.74 -12.73 -2.16
C LEU A 223 -14.32 -12.28 -1.86
N LEU A 224 -13.49 -12.24 -2.89
CA LEU A 224 -12.15 -11.66 -2.80
C LEU A 224 -12.22 -10.14 -3.03
N SER A 225 -11.31 -9.42 -2.37
CA SER A 225 -11.11 -7.99 -2.54
C SER A 225 -9.66 -7.67 -2.87
N ILE A 226 -9.45 -6.52 -3.50
CA ILE A 226 -8.11 -5.92 -3.69
C ILE A 226 -7.99 -4.75 -2.74
N TRP A 227 -6.82 -4.57 -2.16
CA TRP A 227 -6.38 -3.34 -1.52
C TRP A 227 -4.90 -3.11 -1.76
N ILE A 228 -4.44 -1.92 -1.48
CA ILE A 228 -3.08 -1.51 -1.77
C ILE A 228 -2.42 -1.10 -0.47
N LEU A 229 -1.22 -1.65 -0.22
CA LEU A 229 -0.37 -1.22 0.87
C LEU A 229 0.69 -0.27 0.35
N CYS A 230 0.77 0.91 0.95
CA CYS A 230 1.80 1.89 0.66
C CYS A 230 2.69 2.07 1.89
N MET A 231 4.01 1.97 1.70
CA MET A 231 4.98 2.16 2.77
C MET A 231 6.01 3.21 2.37
N PHE A 232 6.01 4.32 3.09
CA PHE A 232 6.91 5.44 2.87
C PHE A 232 7.92 5.55 4.00
N ASN A 233 9.06 6.19 3.72
CA ASN A 233 10.04 6.49 4.75
C ASN A 233 9.43 7.42 5.82
N PRO A 234 9.45 7.02 7.11
CA PRO A 234 8.93 7.87 8.16
C PRO A 234 9.88 9.03 8.46
N SER A 235 9.33 10.14 8.97
CA SER A 235 10.11 11.21 9.59
C SER A 235 9.40 11.74 10.84
N PRO A 236 10.13 12.34 11.79
CA PRO A 236 9.52 12.93 12.99
C PRO A 236 8.47 14.01 12.68
N ALA A 237 8.51 14.60 11.49
CA ALA A 237 7.64 15.68 11.04
C ALA A 237 6.53 15.21 10.08
N THR A 238 6.36 13.90 9.91
CA THR A 238 5.34 13.35 8.99
C THR A 238 3.96 13.31 9.65
N THR A 239 3.01 13.98 9.00
CA THR A 239 1.59 13.92 9.34
C THR A 239 0.79 13.34 8.17
N VAL A 240 0.04 12.28 8.42
CA VAL A 240 -0.96 11.76 7.48
C VAL A 240 -2.22 12.59 7.60
N VAL A 241 -2.81 12.94 6.46
CA VAL A 241 -4.03 13.74 6.33
C VAL A 241 -5.07 12.93 5.58
N VAL A 242 -6.19 12.65 6.24
CA VAL A 242 -7.29 11.86 5.68
C VAL A 242 -8.55 12.72 5.64
N PRO A 243 -8.93 13.28 4.48
CA PRO A 243 -10.21 13.97 4.33
C PRO A 243 -11.37 13.00 4.53
N ILE A 244 -12.40 13.43 5.28
CA ILE A 244 -13.60 12.64 5.54
C ILE A 244 -14.85 13.46 5.23
N LYS A 245 -15.99 12.79 5.06
CA LYS A 245 -17.29 13.47 4.96
C LYS A 245 -17.73 13.91 6.35
N ALA A 246 -18.07 15.19 6.49
CA ALA A 246 -18.74 15.72 7.66
C ALA A 246 -20.17 15.17 7.76
N GLY A 247 -20.69 15.07 8.97
CA GLY A 247 -22.06 14.63 9.24
C GLY A 247 -22.20 13.88 10.56
N ALA A 248 -23.44 13.68 10.99
CA ALA A 248 -23.75 13.06 12.26
C ALA A 248 -23.34 11.58 12.31
N GLU A 249 -22.89 11.13 13.47
CA GLU A 249 -22.43 9.75 13.67
C GLU A 249 -23.55 8.72 13.47
N LYS A 250 -24.77 9.07 13.86
CA LYS A 250 -25.95 8.21 13.65
C LYS A 250 -26.19 7.86 12.17
N ASP A 251 -25.77 8.72 11.23
CA ASP A 251 -26.01 8.56 9.79
C ASP A 251 -24.80 7.95 9.08
N LEU A 252 -23.59 8.40 9.46
CA LEU A 252 -22.34 8.05 8.79
C LEU A 252 -21.47 7.07 9.59
N GLY A 253 -21.85 6.72 10.80
CA GLY A 253 -21.03 5.95 11.73
C GLY A 253 -19.87 6.77 12.33
N PRO A 254 -19.03 6.17 13.19
CA PRO A 254 -17.88 6.84 13.77
C PRO A 254 -16.91 7.31 12.68
N ALA A 255 -16.24 8.43 12.95
CA ALA A 255 -15.29 9.00 11.99
C ALA A 255 -14.08 8.11 11.80
N VAL A 256 -13.58 7.54 12.88
CA VAL A 256 -12.35 6.74 12.93
C VAL A 256 -12.55 5.55 13.87
N ASN A 257 -12.07 4.38 13.47
CA ASN A 257 -11.78 3.27 14.37
C ASN A 257 -10.25 3.26 14.62
N ALA A 258 -9.83 3.25 15.87
CA ALA A 258 -8.44 3.28 16.28
C ALA A 258 -8.06 2.13 17.25
N ASP A 259 -8.91 1.10 17.36
CA ASP A 259 -8.78 0.03 18.38
C ASP A 259 -8.04 -1.22 17.87
N TYR A 260 -7.35 -1.13 16.72
CA TYR A 260 -6.73 -2.30 16.10
C TYR A 260 -5.51 -2.85 16.85
N PHE A 261 -4.68 -1.96 17.43
CA PHE A 261 -3.43 -2.32 18.12
C PHE A 261 -3.31 -1.67 19.50
N GLY A 262 -4.44 -1.42 20.14
CA GLY A 262 -4.52 -0.66 21.37
C GLY A 262 -4.82 0.83 21.12
N ARG A 263 -4.96 1.57 22.20
CA ARG A 263 -5.35 2.98 22.15
C ARG A 263 -4.27 3.84 21.51
N VAL A 264 -4.65 4.60 20.50
CA VAL A 264 -3.77 5.62 19.90
C VAL A 264 -3.72 6.83 20.83
N PRO A 265 -2.52 7.32 21.22
CA PRO A 265 -2.39 8.53 22.05
C PRO A 265 -3.06 9.75 21.37
N PRO A 266 -3.78 10.60 22.16
CA PRO A 266 -4.55 11.71 21.58
C PRO A 266 -3.72 12.72 20.79
N GLU A 267 -2.46 12.91 21.17
CA GLU A 267 -1.52 13.81 20.48
C GLU A 267 -1.13 13.29 19.10
N ARG A 268 -1.37 12.01 18.83
CA ARG A 268 -1.04 11.37 17.56
C ARG A 268 -2.22 11.25 16.60
N LEU A 269 -3.44 11.46 17.09
CA LEU A 269 -4.67 11.32 16.32
C LEU A 269 -5.62 12.48 16.63
N ILE A 270 -5.74 13.40 15.67
CA ILE A 270 -6.63 14.56 15.78
C ILE A 270 -7.76 14.40 14.78
N VAL A 271 -8.98 14.24 15.27
CA VAL A 271 -10.17 14.11 14.44
C VAL A 271 -10.91 15.46 14.44
N LYS A 272 -11.07 16.03 13.24
CA LYS A 272 -11.89 17.21 12.99
C LYS A 272 -13.16 16.81 12.22
N GLU A 273 -14.06 17.73 12.02
CA GLU A 273 -15.35 17.48 11.35
C GLU A 273 -15.19 16.83 9.96
N ASN A 274 -14.22 17.30 9.17
CA ASN A 274 -14.02 16.91 7.76
C ASN A 274 -12.62 16.39 7.44
N VAL A 275 -11.77 16.19 8.45
CA VAL A 275 -10.38 15.73 8.26
C VAL A 275 -9.84 15.05 9.50
N VAL A 276 -9.02 14.03 9.30
CA VAL A 276 -8.25 13.35 10.33
C VAL A 276 -6.76 13.60 10.09
N PHE A 277 -6.04 14.00 11.16
CA PHE A 277 -4.58 14.09 11.16
C PHE A 277 -4.02 12.96 12.03
N PHE A 278 -3.02 12.28 11.50
CA PHE A 278 -2.42 11.14 12.16
C PHE A 278 -0.89 11.20 12.07
N SER A 279 -0.21 11.12 13.20
CA SER A 279 1.26 11.17 13.25
C SER A 279 1.87 9.87 12.75
N ALA A 280 2.77 9.95 11.77
CA ALA A 280 3.44 8.82 11.14
C ALA A 280 4.97 8.92 11.23
N ASP A 281 5.48 9.14 12.45
CA ASP A 281 6.90 9.28 12.75
C ASP A 281 7.67 7.96 12.90
N GLY A 282 7.00 6.82 12.77
CA GLY A 282 7.62 5.51 12.90
C GLY A 282 7.88 5.04 14.34
N LYS A 283 7.50 5.82 15.37
CA LYS A 283 7.80 5.51 16.77
C LYS A 283 6.71 4.74 17.50
N CYS A 284 5.51 4.66 16.94
CA CYS A 284 4.37 4.02 17.58
C CYS A 284 3.66 3.08 16.60
N ARG A 285 3.53 1.80 16.97
CA ARG A 285 2.72 0.86 16.22
C ARG A 285 1.25 1.17 16.46
N SER A 286 0.59 1.70 15.45
CA SER A 286 -0.82 2.05 15.52
C SER A 286 -1.48 1.90 14.15
N LYS A 287 -2.79 1.75 14.14
CA LYS A 287 -3.61 1.67 12.92
C LYS A 287 -4.90 2.42 13.15
N ILE A 288 -5.32 3.17 12.15
CA ILE A 288 -6.65 3.76 12.10
C ILE A 288 -7.41 3.29 10.86
N GLY A 289 -8.73 3.24 10.96
CA GLY A 289 -9.62 2.97 9.84
C GLY A 289 -10.69 4.05 9.77
N VAL A 290 -11.02 4.50 8.57
CA VAL A 290 -12.13 5.43 8.32
C VAL A 290 -13.34 4.65 7.84
N ASN A 291 -14.51 4.97 8.39
CA ASN A 291 -15.77 4.34 7.98
C ASN A 291 -16.02 4.57 6.48
N PRO A 292 -16.38 3.54 5.70
CA PRO A 292 -16.67 3.68 4.27
C PRO A 292 -17.68 4.77 3.92
N LYS A 293 -18.70 4.98 4.75
CA LYS A 293 -19.68 6.05 4.55
C LYS A 293 -19.08 7.47 4.63
N ARG A 294 -17.94 7.61 5.37
CA ARG A 294 -17.19 8.87 5.50
C ARG A 294 -16.04 9.01 4.52
N CYS A 295 -15.72 7.94 3.81
CA CYS A 295 -14.57 7.88 2.92
C CYS A 295 -14.65 8.95 1.82
N ARG A 296 -13.52 9.60 1.56
CA ARG A 296 -13.22 10.36 0.35
C ARG A 296 -12.10 9.64 -0.40
N PRO A 297 -12.12 9.58 -1.73
CA PRO A 297 -11.17 8.78 -2.50
C PRO A 297 -9.78 9.42 -2.63
N VAL A 298 -9.35 10.12 -1.61
CA VAL A 298 -8.03 10.77 -1.54
C VAL A 298 -7.55 10.84 -0.10
N LEU A 299 -6.26 10.63 0.08
CA LEU A 299 -5.54 10.88 1.32
C LEU A 299 -4.09 11.23 0.99
N GLY A 300 -3.34 11.66 1.98
CA GLY A 300 -1.93 11.94 1.78
C GLY A 300 -1.17 12.11 3.07
N SER A 301 0.10 12.44 2.95
CA SER A 301 0.95 12.80 4.07
C SER A 301 1.85 13.96 3.70
N TYR A 302 2.21 14.75 4.69
CA TYR A 302 3.18 15.81 4.55
C TYR A 302 4.31 15.62 5.55
N ASP A 303 5.52 15.52 5.04
CA ASP A 303 6.76 15.58 5.82
C ASP A 303 7.31 17.01 5.78
N ALA A 304 7.17 17.74 6.89
CA ALA A 304 7.59 19.12 6.96
C ALA A 304 9.12 19.27 6.93
N SER A 305 9.88 18.27 7.37
CA SER A 305 11.36 18.31 7.36
C SER A 305 11.93 18.10 5.96
N GLY A 306 11.38 17.11 5.25
CA GLY A 306 11.76 16.80 3.87
C GLY A 306 11.06 17.67 2.82
N LYS A 307 10.02 18.43 3.20
CA LYS A 307 9.12 19.17 2.31
C LYS A 307 8.51 18.26 1.23
N VAL A 308 8.13 17.05 1.63
CA VAL A 308 7.54 16.05 0.75
C VAL A 308 6.04 15.96 1.01
N LEU A 309 5.24 16.18 -0.03
CA LEU A 309 3.81 15.93 -0.04
C LEU A 309 3.55 14.65 -0.84
N THR A 310 2.97 13.65 -0.18
CA THR A 310 2.49 12.44 -0.83
C THR A 310 0.97 12.50 -0.93
N LEU A 311 0.44 12.19 -2.11
CA LEU A 311 -1.00 12.09 -2.36
C LEU A 311 -1.32 10.73 -2.95
N ALA A 312 -2.37 10.08 -2.43
CA ALA A 312 -2.92 8.85 -2.96
C ALA A 312 -4.40 9.05 -3.28
N GLN A 313 -4.77 8.76 -4.53
CA GLN A 313 -6.16 8.68 -4.96
C GLN A 313 -6.51 7.24 -5.34
N PHE A 314 -7.76 6.87 -5.16
CA PHE A 314 -8.23 5.54 -5.49
C PHE A 314 -9.66 5.57 -6.02
N THR A 315 -10.01 4.55 -6.79
CA THR A 315 -11.38 4.39 -7.27
C THR A 315 -12.27 3.92 -6.12
N PHE A 316 -13.33 4.66 -5.85
CA PHE A 316 -14.30 4.35 -4.80
C PHE A 316 -15.72 4.45 -5.35
N ASP A 317 -16.51 3.39 -5.17
CA ASP A 317 -17.91 3.32 -5.54
C ASP A 317 -18.75 3.15 -4.26
N PRO A 318 -19.35 4.23 -3.74
CA PRO A 318 -20.13 4.17 -2.51
C PRO A 318 -21.39 3.29 -2.60
N GLY A 319 -21.87 3.02 -3.80
CA GLY A 319 -23.04 2.14 -4.03
C GLY A 319 -22.71 0.63 -3.91
N ARG A 320 -21.44 0.29 -3.72
CA ARG A 320 -20.96 -1.10 -3.62
C ARG A 320 -20.32 -1.46 -2.27
N THR A 321 -20.47 -0.58 -1.29
CA THR A 321 -19.98 -0.78 0.08
C THR A 321 -21.04 -1.46 0.96
#